data_472d09014ad2e7936526e4ad09df0823
#
_entry.id   472d09014ad2e7936526e4ad09df0823
#
_cell.length_a   1.000
_cell.length_b   1.000
_cell.length_c   1.000
_cell.angle_alpha   90.00
_cell.angle_beta   90.00
_cell.angle_gamma   90.00
#
_symmetry.space_group_name_H-M   'P 1'
#
loop_
_entity.id
_entity.type
_entity.pdbx_description
1 polymer ?
#
loop_
_entity_poly.entity_id
_entity_poly.type
_entity_poly.pdbx_seq_one_letter_code
_entity_poly.pdbx_strand_id
1 'polypeptide(L)'
;MSEKQFDVRNPATEEIIETLNNNSEEEINEMIENAHHAFQKFKKTTTHERSALLYKWRELILEQEEEIALIMTKESGKPLKESKGEVKYATDYILWFAEEAKRTYGRAIPEHVDNKRLIVTRAPVGVVASITPWNFPAAMMTRKAAPALAAGCTFICKPAQDTPLTTMKFVDLAHEAGFDKDVIQYVNGSGKDVGKIFTSHELISKITYTGSTPVGKQLMEQSSSTLKKVTLELGGHAPLIVHADADIEKAVQGTIASKFRNAGQTCVCANRIYVHESIKDKFESSLKSEVNKLKVGNGQNESTDIGPVINSDGFEKIKSHIDDATSKGARVVTGGDSYKDGGYFVEPTILSEVIDDMKIMFEETFGPVIPIQTYNSLEEAIKKANDTPFGLAAYFFTENYATGIELYENLNYGVIGWNDGGPSAAHIPFGGMKESGFGREGGSEGIEPYLETKVASILL
;
A
#
# COMPACT_ATOMS: atom_id res chain seq x y z
N MET A 1 -12.66 18.78 -18.26
CA MET A 1 -11.56 17.78 -18.22
C MET A 1 -10.26 18.52 -18.44
N SER A 2 -9.34 18.31 -17.53
CA SER A 2 -7.95 18.74 -17.62
C SER A 2 -7.26 18.14 -18.87
N GLU A 3 -6.03 18.40 -19.09
CA GLU A 3 -5.20 18.05 -20.23
C GLU A 3 -5.52 16.70 -20.89
N LYS A 4 -5.47 16.68 -22.24
CA LYS A 4 -5.73 15.45 -23.01
C LYS A 4 -4.67 14.37 -22.84
N GLN A 5 -3.47 14.77 -22.42
CA GLN A 5 -2.29 13.90 -22.26
C GLN A 5 -1.55 14.21 -20.96
N PHE A 6 -0.74 13.28 -20.51
CA PHE A 6 0.20 13.47 -19.41
C PHE A 6 1.50 12.71 -19.68
N ASP A 7 2.59 13.19 -19.13
CA ASP A 7 3.92 12.59 -19.26
C ASP A 7 4.20 11.69 -18.05
N VAL A 8 4.69 10.48 -18.33
CA VAL A 8 5.33 9.62 -17.34
C VAL A 8 6.82 9.95 -17.35
N ARG A 9 7.37 10.32 -16.20
CA ARG A 9 8.76 10.76 -16.09
C ARG A 9 9.59 9.84 -15.21
N ASN A 10 10.86 9.72 -15.56
CA ASN A 10 11.84 9.05 -14.71
C ASN A 10 12.28 10.01 -13.58
N PRO A 11 11.99 9.73 -12.30
CA PRO A 11 12.33 10.63 -11.20
C PRO A 11 13.85 10.75 -10.95
N ALA A 12 14.66 9.84 -11.52
CA ALA A 12 16.12 9.90 -11.44
C ALA A 12 16.78 10.80 -12.47
N THR A 13 16.11 11.10 -13.61
CA THR A 13 16.65 11.90 -14.72
C THR A 13 15.73 13.01 -15.17
N GLU A 14 14.49 13.04 -14.71
CA GLU A 14 13.37 13.91 -15.13
C GLU A 14 12.98 13.75 -16.64
N GLU A 15 13.59 12.80 -17.35
CA GLU A 15 13.26 12.51 -18.74
C GLU A 15 11.86 11.91 -18.88
N ILE A 16 11.17 12.25 -19.97
CA ILE A 16 9.89 11.63 -20.32
C ILE A 16 10.15 10.21 -20.79
N ILE A 17 9.52 9.23 -20.14
CA ILE A 17 9.54 7.82 -20.54
C ILE A 17 8.50 7.58 -21.61
N GLU A 18 7.29 8.11 -21.39
CA GLU A 18 6.15 7.95 -22.27
C GLU A 18 5.16 9.09 -22.08
N THR A 19 4.43 9.48 -23.14
CA THR A 19 3.31 10.42 -23.08
C THR A 19 2.01 9.63 -23.34
N LEU A 20 1.11 9.63 -22.38
CA LEU A 20 -0.14 8.86 -22.41
C LEU A 20 -1.35 9.79 -22.57
N ASN A 21 -2.40 9.25 -23.22
CA ASN A 21 -3.69 9.93 -23.30
C ASN A 21 -4.51 9.69 -22.01
N ASN A 22 -5.18 10.74 -21.55
CA ASN A 22 -6.25 10.61 -20.58
C ASN A 22 -7.52 10.11 -21.27
N ASN A 23 -8.22 9.15 -20.64
CA ASN A 23 -9.53 8.75 -21.10
C ASN A 23 -10.55 9.87 -20.90
N SER A 24 -11.46 10.04 -21.88
CA SER A 24 -12.59 10.94 -21.77
C SER A 24 -13.66 10.39 -20.79
N GLU A 25 -14.57 11.23 -20.35
CA GLU A 25 -15.69 10.81 -19.50
C GLU A 25 -16.58 9.78 -20.22
N GLU A 26 -16.79 9.97 -21.53
CA GLU A 26 -17.56 9.07 -22.39
C GLU A 26 -16.89 7.69 -22.46
N GLU A 27 -15.57 7.64 -22.71
CA GLU A 27 -14.81 6.38 -22.73
C GLU A 27 -14.86 5.65 -21.38
N ILE A 28 -14.72 6.38 -20.27
CA ILE A 28 -14.77 5.80 -18.93
C ILE A 28 -16.15 5.20 -18.65
N ASN A 29 -17.23 5.91 -19.02
CA ASN A 29 -18.59 5.40 -18.85
C ASN A 29 -18.83 4.15 -19.71
N GLU A 30 -18.36 4.12 -20.95
CA GLU A 30 -18.43 2.94 -21.83
C GLU A 30 -17.65 1.75 -21.21
N MET A 31 -16.46 1.98 -20.67
CA MET A 31 -15.69 0.94 -19.99
C MET A 31 -16.43 0.37 -18.78
N ILE A 32 -17.13 1.21 -18.01
CA ILE A 32 -17.91 0.76 -16.85
C ILE A 32 -19.13 -0.07 -17.30
N GLU A 33 -19.81 0.34 -18.36
CA GLU A 33 -20.94 -0.40 -18.95
C GLU A 33 -20.49 -1.77 -19.48
N ASN A 34 -19.37 -1.81 -20.20
CA ASN A 34 -18.76 -3.04 -20.70
C ASN A 34 -18.36 -3.98 -19.55
N ALA A 35 -17.74 -3.44 -18.49
CA ALA A 35 -17.43 -4.20 -17.28
C ALA A 35 -18.69 -4.78 -16.61
N HIS A 36 -19.80 -4.02 -16.59
CA HIS A 36 -21.07 -4.51 -16.06
C HIS A 36 -21.65 -5.65 -16.92
N HIS A 37 -21.59 -5.54 -18.24
CA HIS A 37 -22.01 -6.62 -19.13
C HIS A 37 -21.13 -7.87 -18.99
N ALA A 38 -19.80 -7.70 -18.93
CA ALA A 38 -18.87 -8.79 -18.69
C ALA A 38 -19.10 -9.47 -17.33
N PHE A 39 -19.43 -8.70 -16.29
CA PHE A 39 -19.79 -9.22 -14.97
C PHE A 39 -20.93 -10.23 -15.02
N GLN A 40 -21.96 -10.02 -15.86
CA GLN A 40 -23.11 -10.94 -15.96
C GLN A 40 -22.70 -12.34 -16.43
N LYS A 41 -21.59 -12.45 -17.17
CA LYS A 41 -20.98 -13.71 -17.62
C LYS A 41 -19.97 -14.21 -16.59
N PHE A 42 -19.03 -13.36 -16.17
CA PHE A 42 -17.91 -13.73 -15.31
C PHE A 42 -18.35 -14.22 -13.92
N LYS A 43 -19.39 -13.64 -13.32
CA LYS A 43 -19.96 -14.12 -12.04
C LYS A 43 -20.49 -15.55 -12.06
N LYS A 44 -20.71 -16.14 -13.27
CA LYS A 44 -21.19 -17.51 -13.45
C LYS A 44 -20.06 -18.53 -13.61
N THR A 45 -18.81 -18.07 -13.78
CA THR A 45 -17.65 -18.95 -13.83
C THR A 45 -17.46 -19.66 -12.51
N THR A 46 -16.93 -20.86 -12.55
CA THR A 46 -16.61 -21.62 -11.36
C THR A 46 -15.40 -21.01 -10.63
N THR A 47 -15.27 -21.28 -9.34
CA THR A 47 -14.10 -20.85 -8.54
C THR A 47 -12.82 -21.46 -9.08
N HIS A 48 -12.87 -22.68 -9.68
CA HIS A 48 -11.72 -23.35 -10.29
C HIS A 48 -11.27 -22.66 -11.58
N GLU A 49 -12.21 -22.22 -12.45
CA GLU A 49 -11.88 -21.46 -13.65
C GLU A 49 -11.18 -20.14 -13.29
N ARG A 50 -11.71 -19.39 -12.31
CA ARG A 50 -11.10 -18.14 -11.84
C ARG A 50 -9.72 -18.37 -11.23
N SER A 51 -9.58 -19.41 -10.41
CA SER A 51 -8.28 -19.82 -9.85
C SER A 51 -7.27 -20.14 -10.95
N ALA A 52 -7.65 -20.90 -11.97
CA ALA A 52 -6.77 -21.25 -13.09
C ALA A 52 -6.30 -20.03 -13.88
N LEU A 53 -7.21 -19.04 -14.13
CA LEU A 53 -6.85 -17.79 -14.78
C LEU A 53 -5.85 -16.97 -13.94
N LEU A 54 -6.05 -16.90 -12.63
CA LEU A 54 -5.13 -16.22 -11.72
C LEU A 54 -3.75 -16.87 -11.70
N TYR A 55 -3.67 -18.21 -11.68
CA TYR A 55 -2.39 -18.93 -11.79
C TYR A 55 -1.65 -18.60 -13.08
N LYS A 56 -2.37 -18.64 -14.22
CA LYS A 56 -1.77 -18.33 -15.51
C LYS A 56 -1.30 -16.87 -15.60
N TRP A 57 -2.07 -15.95 -15.05
CA TRP A 57 -1.67 -14.53 -14.94
C TRP A 57 -0.37 -14.38 -14.16
N ARG A 58 -0.28 -15.04 -13.00
CA ARG A 58 0.94 -15.06 -12.18
C ARG A 58 2.14 -15.60 -12.95
N GLU A 59 1.98 -16.71 -13.67
CA GLU A 59 3.05 -17.34 -14.46
C GLU A 59 3.59 -16.37 -15.51
N LEU A 60 2.73 -15.73 -16.29
CA LEU A 60 3.12 -14.76 -17.32
C LEU A 60 3.85 -13.54 -16.72
N ILE A 61 3.43 -13.06 -15.55
CA ILE A 61 4.13 -11.97 -14.86
C ILE A 61 5.54 -12.41 -14.45
N LEU A 62 5.70 -13.60 -13.88
CA LEU A 62 7.00 -14.11 -13.46
C LEU A 62 7.94 -14.39 -14.65
N GLU A 63 7.41 -14.84 -15.79
CA GLU A 63 8.18 -15.00 -17.03
C GLU A 63 8.74 -13.67 -17.54
N GLN A 64 8.08 -12.53 -17.22
CA GLN A 64 8.49 -11.20 -17.64
C GLN A 64 9.00 -10.34 -16.46
N GLU A 65 9.42 -10.95 -15.34
CA GLU A 65 9.86 -10.27 -14.12
C GLU A 65 10.90 -9.17 -14.39
N GLU A 66 11.92 -9.47 -15.19
CA GLU A 66 13.02 -8.54 -15.50
C GLU A 66 12.52 -7.30 -16.24
N GLU A 67 11.70 -7.48 -17.25
CA GLU A 67 11.13 -6.39 -18.05
C GLU A 67 10.23 -5.49 -17.18
N ILE A 68 9.33 -6.11 -16.40
CA ILE A 68 8.41 -5.40 -15.52
C ILE A 68 9.17 -4.64 -14.43
N ALA A 69 10.16 -5.26 -13.80
CA ALA A 69 10.99 -4.61 -12.80
C ALA A 69 11.73 -3.39 -13.37
N LEU A 70 12.21 -3.48 -14.62
CA LEU A 70 12.88 -2.36 -15.27
C LEU A 70 11.91 -1.21 -15.60
N ILE A 71 10.70 -1.52 -16.07
CA ILE A 71 9.62 -0.52 -16.27
C ILE A 71 9.35 0.19 -14.95
N MET A 72 9.11 -0.57 -13.88
CA MET A 72 8.83 -0.04 -12.54
C MET A 72 9.97 0.82 -12.00
N THR A 73 11.23 0.39 -12.16
CA THR A 73 12.40 1.18 -11.76
C THR A 73 12.46 2.50 -12.49
N LYS A 74 12.16 2.52 -13.79
CA LYS A 74 12.17 3.74 -14.59
C LYS A 74 11.09 4.74 -14.16
N GLU A 75 9.84 4.28 -13.98
CA GLU A 75 8.72 5.17 -13.65
C GLU A 75 8.68 5.57 -12.16
N SER A 76 9.17 4.73 -11.23
CA SER A 76 9.12 5.02 -9.79
C SER A 76 10.44 5.46 -9.17
N GLY A 77 11.56 5.24 -9.88
CA GLY A 77 12.91 5.55 -9.38
C GLY A 77 13.49 4.54 -8.39
N LYS A 78 12.71 3.59 -7.87
CA LYS A 78 13.20 2.61 -6.88
C LYS A 78 14.31 1.72 -7.45
N PRO A 79 15.25 1.22 -6.62
CA PRO A 79 16.28 0.30 -7.07
C PRO A 79 15.71 -0.95 -7.74
N LEU A 80 16.37 -1.43 -8.81
CA LEU A 80 15.94 -2.60 -9.56
C LEU A 80 15.75 -3.84 -8.68
N LYS A 81 16.59 -4.03 -7.66
CA LYS A 81 16.43 -5.10 -6.66
C LYS A 81 15.10 -5.00 -5.89
N GLU A 82 14.65 -3.79 -5.57
CA GLU A 82 13.37 -3.56 -4.91
C GLU A 82 12.20 -3.78 -5.86
N SER A 83 12.33 -3.35 -7.12
CA SER A 83 11.31 -3.59 -8.16
C SER A 83 11.10 -5.09 -8.40
N LYS A 84 12.17 -5.89 -8.49
CA LYS A 84 12.06 -7.37 -8.56
C LYS A 84 11.38 -7.95 -7.31
N GLY A 85 11.73 -7.45 -6.13
CA GLY A 85 11.07 -7.82 -4.88
C GLY A 85 9.57 -7.49 -4.89
N GLU A 86 9.19 -6.35 -5.48
CA GLU A 86 7.79 -5.96 -5.61
C GLU A 86 7.03 -6.83 -6.60
N VAL A 87 7.62 -7.20 -7.74
CA VAL A 87 6.97 -8.14 -8.68
C VAL A 87 6.64 -9.46 -7.99
N LYS A 88 7.59 -10.02 -7.22
CA LYS A 88 7.35 -11.24 -6.42
C LYS A 88 6.23 -11.04 -5.40
N TYR A 89 6.30 -9.96 -4.63
CA TYR A 89 5.28 -9.61 -3.63
C TYR A 89 3.90 -9.43 -4.28
N ALA A 90 3.81 -8.79 -5.44
CA ALA A 90 2.57 -8.64 -6.21
C ALA A 90 2.01 -10.00 -6.68
N THR A 91 2.88 -10.90 -7.16
CA THR A 91 2.48 -12.24 -7.60
C THR A 91 2.10 -13.17 -6.45
N ASP A 92 2.59 -12.93 -5.23
CA ASP A 92 2.17 -13.65 -4.03
C ASP A 92 0.71 -13.35 -3.67
N TYR A 93 0.22 -12.12 -3.88
CA TYR A 93 -1.22 -11.80 -3.74
C TYR A 93 -2.06 -12.55 -4.78
N ILE A 94 -1.60 -12.63 -6.04
CA ILE A 94 -2.32 -13.38 -7.08
C ILE A 94 -2.40 -14.85 -6.69
N LEU A 95 -1.30 -15.45 -6.24
CA LEU A 95 -1.25 -16.84 -5.77
C LEU A 95 -2.19 -17.07 -4.59
N TRP A 96 -2.10 -16.21 -3.57
CA TRP A 96 -2.94 -16.32 -2.38
C TRP A 96 -4.42 -16.33 -2.73
N PHE A 97 -4.88 -15.37 -3.55
CA PHE A 97 -6.29 -15.27 -3.92
C PHE A 97 -6.72 -16.29 -4.97
N ALA A 98 -5.81 -16.85 -5.78
CA ALA A 98 -6.11 -18.02 -6.59
C ALA A 98 -6.52 -19.23 -5.74
N GLU A 99 -5.88 -19.40 -4.56
CA GLU A 99 -6.22 -20.42 -3.59
C GLU A 99 -7.48 -20.06 -2.77
N GLU A 100 -7.62 -18.79 -2.33
CA GLU A 100 -8.78 -18.31 -1.57
C GLU A 100 -10.07 -18.34 -2.40
N ALA A 101 -10.00 -18.20 -3.72
CA ALA A 101 -11.16 -18.35 -4.61
C ALA A 101 -11.94 -19.64 -4.32
N LYS A 102 -11.23 -20.72 -4.01
CA LYS A 102 -11.79 -22.06 -3.74
C LYS A 102 -12.34 -22.20 -2.30
N ARG A 103 -12.11 -21.22 -1.41
CA ARG A 103 -12.52 -21.23 0.00
C ARG A 103 -13.68 -20.29 0.31
N THR A 104 -14.31 -19.69 -0.71
CA THR A 104 -15.50 -18.84 -0.54
C THR A 104 -16.76 -19.67 -0.22
N TYR A 105 -16.73 -20.36 0.92
CA TYR A 105 -17.77 -21.30 1.28
C TYR A 105 -19.08 -20.62 1.69
N GLY A 106 -20.22 -21.22 1.28
CA GLY A 106 -21.50 -21.04 1.93
C GLY A 106 -21.66 -21.94 3.15
N ARG A 107 -22.87 -21.95 3.72
CA ARG A 107 -23.22 -22.85 4.84
C ARG A 107 -24.70 -23.19 4.82
N ALA A 108 -25.05 -24.38 5.30
CA ALA A 108 -26.38 -24.74 5.70
C ALA A 108 -26.57 -24.37 7.19
N ILE A 109 -27.71 -23.81 7.54
CA ILE A 109 -28.09 -23.48 8.94
C ILE A 109 -29.20 -24.43 9.34
N PRO A 110 -29.15 -25.00 10.56
CA PRO A 110 -30.26 -25.83 11.05
C PRO A 110 -31.59 -25.11 11.00
N GLU A 111 -32.62 -25.82 10.59
CA GLU A 111 -33.99 -25.31 10.54
C GLU A 111 -34.53 -25.06 11.96
N HIS A 112 -35.37 -24.04 12.09
CA HIS A 112 -36.12 -23.69 13.31
C HIS A 112 -37.60 -23.98 13.20
N VAL A 113 -38.03 -24.50 12.06
CA VAL A 113 -39.42 -24.92 11.76
C VAL A 113 -39.34 -26.14 10.84
N ASP A 114 -40.24 -27.09 11.04
CA ASP A 114 -40.36 -28.30 10.22
C ASP A 114 -40.47 -27.96 8.72
N ASN A 115 -39.92 -28.82 7.87
CA ASN A 115 -39.94 -28.69 6.41
C ASN A 115 -39.21 -27.44 5.84
N LYS A 116 -38.35 -26.77 6.63
CA LYS A 116 -37.50 -25.68 6.16
C LYS A 116 -36.08 -26.16 5.84
N ARG A 117 -35.45 -25.45 4.88
CA ARG A 117 -34.01 -25.51 4.64
C ARG A 117 -33.49 -24.08 4.53
N LEU A 118 -32.38 -23.82 5.24
CA LEU A 118 -31.73 -22.51 5.28
C LEU A 118 -30.35 -22.65 4.69
N ILE A 119 -30.11 -21.96 3.56
CA ILE A 119 -28.84 -22.00 2.84
C ILE A 119 -28.29 -20.59 2.75
N VAL A 120 -27.03 -20.42 3.14
CA VAL A 120 -26.27 -19.18 2.95
C VAL A 120 -25.27 -19.41 1.82
N THR A 121 -25.25 -18.50 0.86
CA THR A 121 -24.28 -18.50 -0.24
C THR A 121 -23.51 -17.18 -0.28
N ARG A 122 -22.35 -17.19 -0.94
CA ARG A 122 -21.54 -16.00 -1.22
C ARG A 122 -21.72 -15.62 -2.69
N ALA A 123 -21.84 -14.33 -2.97
CA ALA A 123 -21.99 -13.82 -4.32
C ALA A 123 -21.06 -12.62 -4.54
N PRO A 124 -20.48 -12.41 -5.75
CA PRO A 124 -19.66 -11.25 -6.03
C PRO A 124 -20.48 -9.96 -5.97
N VAL A 125 -19.85 -8.86 -5.51
CA VAL A 125 -20.53 -7.57 -5.33
C VAL A 125 -20.91 -6.89 -6.66
N GLY A 126 -20.14 -7.08 -7.73
CA GLY A 126 -20.39 -6.42 -9.03
C GLY A 126 -19.13 -5.87 -9.68
N VAL A 127 -19.26 -4.68 -10.28
CA VAL A 127 -18.12 -3.92 -10.82
C VAL A 127 -17.37 -3.25 -9.70
N VAL A 128 -16.06 -3.47 -9.64
CA VAL A 128 -15.13 -2.88 -8.66
C VAL A 128 -14.28 -1.83 -9.34
N ALA A 129 -14.29 -0.62 -8.84
CA ALA A 129 -13.37 0.43 -9.24
C ALA A 129 -12.25 0.59 -8.20
N SER A 130 -11.02 0.62 -8.66
CA SER A 130 -9.82 0.75 -7.84
C SER A 130 -9.06 2.03 -8.18
N ILE A 131 -8.55 2.72 -7.18
CA ILE A 131 -7.61 3.84 -7.34
C ILE A 131 -6.37 3.52 -6.53
N THR A 132 -5.21 3.45 -7.19
CA THR A 132 -3.95 3.03 -6.58
C THR A 132 -2.90 4.12 -6.59
N PRO A 133 -2.03 4.18 -5.56
CA PRO A 133 -0.93 5.14 -5.49
C PRO A 133 0.26 4.70 -6.35
N TRP A 134 1.24 5.58 -6.43
CA TRP A 134 2.44 5.42 -7.25
C TRP A 134 3.56 4.60 -6.60
N ASN A 135 3.55 4.43 -5.28
CA ASN A 135 4.72 3.93 -4.54
C ASN A 135 4.99 2.42 -4.70
N PHE A 136 3.94 1.61 -4.89
CA PHE A 136 4.02 0.17 -5.18
C PHE A 136 3.01 -0.19 -6.28
N PRO A 137 3.26 0.21 -7.54
CA PRO A 137 2.26 0.12 -8.62
C PRO A 137 1.81 -1.30 -8.93
N ALA A 138 2.69 -2.30 -8.79
CA ALA A 138 2.34 -3.70 -8.96
C ALA A 138 1.54 -4.24 -7.76
N ALA A 139 2.09 -4.10 -6.56
CA ALA A 139 1.49 -4.70 -5.36
C ALA A 139 0.15 -4.05 -4.99
N MET A 140 0.01 -2.71 -5.12
CA MET A 140 -1.24 -2.02 -4.80
C MET A 140 -2.37 -2.37 -5.78
N MET A 141 -2.03 -2.70 -7.02
CA MET A 141 -2.99 -3.18 -8.01
C MET A 141 -3.39 -4.63 -7.72
N THR A 142 -2.43 -5.54 -7.56
CA THR A 142 -2.73 -6.99 -7.46
C THR A 142 -3.45 -7.36 -6.17
N ARG A 143 -3.14 -6.71 -5.04
CA ARG A 143 -3.83 -6.95 -3.75
C ARG A 143 -5.30 -6.52 -3.75
N LYS A 144 -5.75 -5.77 -4.77
CA LYS A 144 -7.14 -5.38 -5.02
C LYS A 144 -7.75 -6.18 -6.18
N ALA A 145 -7.03 -6.32 -7.30
CA ALA A 145 -7.51 -7.03 -8.47
C ALA A 145 -7.67 -8.54 -8.20
N ALA A 146 -6.67 -9.17 -7.58
CA ALA A 146 -6.71 -10.62 -7.38
C ALA A 146 -7.91 -11.07 -6.53
N PRO A 147 -8.23 -10.48 -5.36
CA PRO A 147 -9.44 -10.86 -4.61
C PRO A 147 -10.74 -10.50 -5.33
N ALA A 148 -10.80 -9.39 -6.08
CA ALA A 148 -11.97 -9.04 -6.88
C ALA A 148 -12.26 -10.09 -7.95
N LEU A 149 -11.25 -10.48 -8.73
CA LEU A 149 -11.34 -11.52 -9.76
C LEU A 149 -11.62 -12.90 -9.16
N ALA A 150 -10.97 -13.24 -8.04
CA ALA A 150 -11.21 -14.48 -7.30
C ALA A 150 -12.68 -14.59 -6.83
N ALA A 151 -13.25 -13.50 -6.36
CA ALA A 151 -14.66 -13.43 -5.97
C ALA A 151 -15.62 -13.55 -7.16
N GLY A 152 -15.19 -13.23 -8.39
CA GLY A 152 -16.01 -13.18 -9.61
C GLY A 152 -16.54 -11.80 -9.95
N CYS A 153 -15.93 -10.74 -9.43
CA CYS A 153 -16.16 -9.35 -9.78
C CYS A 153 -15.40 -8.97 -11.05
N THR A 154 -15.88 -7.97 -11.78
CA THR A 154 -15.08 -7.24 -12.76
C THR A 154 -14.31 -6.10 -12.07
N PHE A 155 -13.20 -5.67 -12.67
CA PHE A 155 -12.25 -4.78 -12.01
C PHE A 155 -11.73 -3.71 -12.97
N ILE A 156 -11.85 -2.44 -12.57
CA ILE A 156 -11.32 -1.28 -13.30
C ILE A 156 -10.32 -0.57 -12.41
N CYS A 157 -9.05 -0.46 -12.83
CA CYS A 157 -7.99 0.19 -12.08
C CYS A 157 -7.68 1.57 -12.64
N LYS A 158 -7.67 2.57 -11.78
CA LYS A 158 -7.07 3.88 -12.06
C LYS A 158 -5.71 3.94 -11.37
N PRO A 159 -4.59 3.70 -12.08
CA PRO A 159 -3.24 3.85 -11.52
C PRO A 159 -2.89 5.32 -11.29
N ALA A 160 -1.89 5.58 -10.46
CA ALA A 160 -1.31 6.92 -10.36
C ALA A 160 -0.71 7.36 -11.72
N GLN A 161 -0.77 8.65 -12.03
CA GLN A 161 -0.19 9.17 -13.27
C GLN A 161 1.34 9.12 -13.28
N ASP A 162 1.98 9.12 -12.10
CA ASP A 162 3.42 8.97 -11.99
C ASP A 162 3.91 7.56 -12.38
N THR A 163 3.08 6.50 -12.14
CA THR A 163 3.50 5.10 -12.35
C THR A 163 2.40 4.23 -12.97
N PRO A 164 1.89 4.56 -14.17
CA PRO A 164 0.83 3.79 -14.81
C PRO A 164 1.34 2.57 -15.58
N LEU A 165 2.59 2.60 -16.08
CA LEU A 165 3.10 1.63 -17.05
C LEU A 165 3.16 0.21 -16.48
N THR A 166 3.54 0.07 -15.21
CA THR A 166 3.53 -1.22 -14.51
C THR A 166 2.10 -1.80 -14.45
N THR A 167 1.11 -0.99 -14.07
CA THR A 167 -0.30 -1.43 -14.01
C THR A 167 -0.82 -1.82 -15.40
N MET A 168 -0.52 -1.03 -16.43
CA MET A 168 -0.89 -1.32 -17.83
C MET A 168 -0.33 -2.68 -18.26
N LYS A 169 0.96 -2.91 -18.03
CA LYS A 169 1.62 -4.19 -18.33
C LYS A 169 0.96 -5.38 -17.61
N PHE A 170 0.57 -5.21 -16.34
CA PHE A 170 -0.11 -6.26 -15.58
C PHE A 170 -1.49 -6.58 -16.16
N VAL A 171 -2.25 -5.57 -16.60
CA VAL A 171 -3.56 -5.78 -17.26
C VAL A 171 -3.41 -6.48 -18.59
N ASP A 172 -2.41 -6.09 -19.41
CA ASP A 172 -2.14 -6.75 -20.69
C ASP A 172 -1.82 -8.24 -20.50
N LEU A 173 -1.00 -8.56 -19.49
CA LEU A 173 -0.70 -9.96 -19.13
C LEU A 173 -1.91 -10.72 -18.57
N ALA A 174 -2.87 -10.03 -17.94
CA ALA A 174 -4.13 -10.67 -17.54
C ALA A 174 -4.98 -11.03 -18.76
N HIS A 175 -5.04 -10.17 -19.78
CA HIS A 175 -5.70 -10.49 -21.04
C HIS A 175 -5.03 -11.67 -21.74
N GLU A 176 -3.70 -11.72 -21.78
CA GLU A 176 -2.93 -12.83 -22.33
C GLU A 176 -3.17 -14.14 -21.54
N ALA A 177 -3.36 -14.05 -20.22
CA ALA A 177 -3.74 -15.17 -19.37
C ALA A 177 -5.14 -15.74 -19.70
N GLY A 178 -5.98 -14.97 -20.39
CA GLY A 178 -7.31 -15.35 -20.84
C GLY A 178 -8.47 -14.67 -20.12
N PHE A 179 -8.20 -13.66 -19.28
CA PHE A 179 -9.26 -12.78 -18.82
C PHE A 179 -9.82 -11.98 -20.00
N ASP A 180 -11.15 -11.89 -20.10
CA ASP A 180 -11.79 -11.01 -21.07
C ASP A 180 -11.37 -9.55 -20.80
N LYS A 181 -11.17 -8.77 -21.88
CA LYS A 181 -10.72 -7.37 -21.79
C LYS A 181 -11.63 -6.48 -20.95
N ASP A 182 -12.92 -6.82 -20.86
CA ASP A 182 -13.90 -6.07 -20.10
C ASP A 182 -14.06 -6.59 -18.65
N VAL A 183 -13.36 -7.69 -18.29
CA VAL A 183 -13.32 -8.22 -16.92
C VAL A 183 -12.27 -7.51 -16.07
N ILE A 184 -11.12 -7.15 -16.65
CA ILE A 184 -10.07 -6.37 -16.00
C ILE A 184 -9.58 -5.28 -16.94
N GLN A 185 -9.61 -4.03 -16.47
CA GLN A 185 -9.32 -2.85 -17.26
C GLN A 185 -8.49 -1.85 -16.46
N TYR A 186 -7.82 -0.91 -17.16
CA TYR A 186 -7.22 0.28 -16.54
C TYR A 186 -7.78 1.55 -17.19
N VAL A 187 -7.79 2.64 -16.43
CA VAL A 187 -8.23 3.97 -16.84
C VAL A 187 -7.13 4.98 -16.54
N ASN A 188 -6.70 5.73 -17.55
CA ASN A 188 -5.80 6.85 -17.41
C ASN A 188 -6.58 8.16 -17.23
N GLY A 189 -6.12 9.00 -16.30
CA GLY A 189 -6.77 10.28 -16.02
C GLY A 189 -6.39 10.87 -14.68
N SER A 190 -6.85 12.10 -14.42
CA SER A 190 -6.63 12.71 -13.12
C SER A 190 -7.38 11.95 -12.01
N GLY A 191 -6.76 11.84 -10.82
CA GLY A 191 -7.41 11.21 -9.67
C GLY A 191 -8.73 11.86 -9.28
N LYS A 192 -8.84 13.19 -9.48
CA LYS A 192 -10.03 13.98 -9.18
C LYS A 192 -11.19 13.66 -10.14
N ASP A 193 -10.93 13.67 -11.45
CA ASP A 193 -11.97 13.50 -12.46
C ASP A 193 -12.45 12.03 -12.48
N VAL A 194 -11.53 11.08 -12.57
CA VAL A 194 -11.88 9.64 -12.57
C VAL A 194 -12.51 9.23 -11.23
N GLY A 195 -12.01 9.74 -10.11
CA GLY A 195 -12.59 9.48 -8.79
C GLY A 195 -14.04 9.94 -8.69
N LYS A 196 -14.36 11.11 -9.23
CA LYS A 196 -15.73 11.63 -9.29
C LYS A 196 -16.64 10.73 -10.13
N ILE A 197 -16.19 10.27 -11.30
CA ILE A 197 -16.97 9.35 -12.16
C ILE A 197 -17.19 8.03 -11.41
N PHE A 198 -16.15 7.44 -10.85
CA PHE A 198 -16.26 6.16 -10.12
C PHE A 198 -17.22 6.23 -8.93
N THR A 199 -17.19 7.31 -8.17
CA THR A 199 -18.07 7.46 -6.99
C THR A 199 -19.51 7.73 -7.35
N SER A 200 -19.81 8.40 -8.48
CA SER A 200 -21.16 8.76 -8.88
C SER A 200 -21.85 7.71 -9.77
N HIS A 201 -21.09 6.86 -10.49
CA HIS A 201 -21.65 5.94 -11.49
C HIS A 201 -22.42 4.78 -10.83
N GLU A 202 -23.69 4.58 -11.17
CA GLU A 202 -24.59 3.60 -10.52
C GLU A 202 -24.17 2.13 -10.70
N LEU A 203 -23.53 1.79 -11.82
CA LEU A 203 -23.10 0.41 -12.10
C LEU A 203 -21.86 -0.03 -11.31
N ILE A 204 -21.12 0.91 -10.69
CA ILE A 204 -20.01 0.57 -9.80
C ILE A 204 -20.57 0.22 -8.43
N SER A 205 -20.32 -1.00 -7.99
CA SER A 205 -20.79 -1.51 -6.69
C SER A 205 -19.80 -1.26 -5.54
N LYS A 206 -18.50 -1.17 -5.87
CA LYS A 206 -17.44 -1.04 -4.87
C LYS A 206 -16.31 -0.11 -5.33
N ILE A 207 -15.86 0.72 -4.39
CA ILE A 207 -14.61 1.48 -4.50
C ILE A 207 -13.57 0.86 -3.56
N THR A 208 -12.36 0.65 -4.09
CA THR A 208 -11.19 0.30 -3.26
C THR A 208 -10.07 1.29 -3.54
N TYR A 209 -9.61 1.96 -2.51
CA TYR A 209 -8.67 3.07 -2.60
C TYR A 209 -7.48 2.87 -1.68
N THR A 210 -6.29 3.14 -2.21
CA THR A 210 -5.08 3.34 -1.39
C THR A 210 -4.48 4.70 -1.75
N GLY A 211 -4.20 5.52 -0.75
CA GLY A 211 -3.62 6.85 -0.93
C GLY A 211 -3.75 7.74 0.29
N SER A 212 -3.83 9.06 0.08
CA SER A 212 -3.87 10.02 1.18
C SER A 212 -5.21 10.02 1.94
N THR A 213 -5.15 10.25 3.25
CA THR A 213 -6.34 10.34 4.12
C THR A 213 -7.37 11.39 3.68
N PRO A 214 -6.98 12.62 3.26
CA PRO A 214 -7.96 13.60 2.79
C PRO A 214 -8.76 13.13 1.57
N VAL A 215 -8.09 12.51 0.59
CA VAL A 215 -8.76 11.97 -0.61
C VAL A 215 -9.64 10.77 -0.25
N GLY A 216 -9.21 9.90 0.66
CA GLY A 216 -10.04 8.79 1.16
C GLY A 216 -11.34 9.27 1.80
N LYS A 217 -11.29 10.31 2.64
CA LYS A 217 -12.48 10.96 3.24
C LYS A 217 -13.43 11.50 2.16
N GLN A 218 -12.88 12.17 1.14
CA GLN A 218 -13.66 12.69 0.01
C GLN A 218 -14.35 11.58 -0.81
N LEU A 219 -13.62 10.50 -1.12
CA LEU A 219 -14.20 9.36 -1.85
C LEU A 219 -15.31 8.67 -1.05
N MET A 220 -15.15 8.54 0.26
CA MET A 220 -16.18 8.01 1.16
C MET A 220 -17.44 8.89 1.15
N GLU A 221 -17.28 10.20 1.30
CA GLU A 221 -18.39 11.16 1.23
C GLU A 221 -19.13 11.07 -0.09
N GLN A 222 -18.42 11.10 -1.22
CA GLN A 222 -19.03 11.00 -2.56
C GLN A 222 -19.72 9.65 -2.80
N SER A 223 -19.18 8.55 -2.27
CA SER A 223 -19.73 7.21 -2.42
C SER A 223 -21.04 7.00 -1.65
N SER A 224 -21.36 7.85 -0.69
CA SER A 224 -22.57 7.76 0.13
C SER A 224 -23.85 7.93 -0.67
N SER A 225 -23.82 8.72 -1.74
CA SER A 225 -25.00 8.98 -2.60
C SER A 225 -25.56 7.72 -3.29
N THR A 226 -24.72 6.74 -3.53
CA THR A 226 -25.07 5.46 -4.19
C THR A 226 -24.83 4.24 -3.28
N LEU A 227 -24.51 4.45 -1.99
CA LEU A 227 -24.27 3.40 -0.99
C LEU A 227 -23.25 2.34 -1.45
N LYS A 228 -22.18 2.77 -2.14
CA LYS A 228 -21.13 1.86 -2.60
C LYS A 228 -20.40 1.24 -1.40
N LYS A 229 -20.01 -0.02 -1.54
CA LYS A 229 -19.00 -0.58 -0.63
C LYS A 229 -17.67 0.14 -0.83
N VAL A 230 -17.04 0.53 0.26
CA VAL A 230 -15.76 1.23 0.24
C VAL A 230 -14.75 0.49 1.09
N THR A 231 -13.52 0.33 0.58
CA THR A 231 -12.35 -0.11 1.36
C THR A 231 -11.27 0.95 1.18
N LEU A 232 -10.71 1.42 2.28
CA LEU A 232 -9.75 2.52 2.29
C LEU A 232 -8.47 2.09 3.02
N GLU A 233 -7.35 2.16 2.33
CA GLU A 233 -6.01 2.06 2.88
C GLU A 233 -5.34 3.43 2.75
N LEU A 234 -5.16 4.12 3.87
CA LEU A 234 -4.82 5.54 3.91
C LEU A 234 -3.43 5.77 4.51
N GLY A 235 -3.10 7.04 4.77
CA GLY A 235 -1.84 7.43 5.34
C GLY A 235 -1.52 6.76 6.67
N GLY A 236 -0.25 6.73 7.00
CA GLY A 236 0.26 6.21 8.26
C GLY A 236 1.35 7.10 8.84
N HIS A 237 1.61 6.91 10.14
CA HIS A 237 2.68 7.61 10.84
C HIS A 237 3.26 6.70 11.91
N ALA A 238 3.82 5.57 11.46
CA ALA A 238 4.18 4.46 12.30
C ALA A 238 5.22 4.83 13.36
N PRO A 239 4.99 4.49 14.64
CA PRO A 239 6.01 4.51 15.67
C PRO A 239 6.91 3.26 15.55
N LEU A 240 8.18 3.42 15.89
CA LEU A 240 9.10 2.31 16.15
C LEU A 240 9.72 2.52 17.53
N ILE A 241 9.48 1.59 18.44
CA ILE A 241 9.94 1.66 19.83
C ILE A 241 11.13 0.70 20.03
N VAL A 242 12.26 1.23 20.48
CA VAL A 242 13.45 0.43 20.85
C VAL A 242 13.54 0.44 22.37
N HIS A 243 13.19 -0.67 23.01
CA HIS A 243 13.18 -0.80 24.48
C HIS A 243 14.58 -1.02 25.04
N ALA A 244 14.77 -0.75 26.34
CA ALA A 244 16.06 -0.80 27.02
C ALA A 244 16.82 -2.13 26.90
N ASP A 245 16.09 -3.23 26.77
CA ASP A 245 16.60 -4.60 26.64
C ASP A 245 16.71 -5.10 25.20
N ALA A 246 16.39 -4.23 24.21
CA ALA A 246 16.41 -4.62 22.81
C ALA A 246 17.80 -5.06 22.33
N ASP A 247 17.84 -6.06 21.47
CA ASP A 247 19.01 -6.35 20.66
C ASP A 247 19.24 -5.18 19.69
N ILE A 248 20.29 -4.41 19.93
CA ILE A 248 20.59 -3.18 19.17
C ILE A 248 20.80 -3.48 17.68
N GLU A 249 21.47 -4.57 17.34
CA GLU A 249 21.74 -4.92 15.95
C GLU A 249 20.46 -5.23 15.21
N LYS A 250 19.59 -6.07 15.78
CA LYS A 250 18.25 -6.34 15.22
C LYS A 250 17.39 -5.09 15.11
N ALA A 251 17.40 -4.22 16.13
CA ALA A 251 16.65 -2.97 16.12
C ALA A 251 17.13 -2.02 15.00
N VAL A 252 18.44 -1.91 14.80
CA VAL A 252 19.05 -1.11 13.73
C VAL A 252 18.66 -1.67 12.34
N GLN A 253 18.82 -2.98 12.13
CA GLN A 253 18.46 -3.60 10.85
C GLN A 253 16.95 -3.48 10.56
N GLY A 254 16.10 -3.69 11.57
CA GLY A 254 14.66 -3.52 11.42
C GLY A 254 14.26 -2.06 11.16
N THR A 255 14.94 -1.09 11.76
CA THR A 255 14.75 0.33 11.48
C THR A 255 15.09 0.66 10.03
N ILE A 256 16.22 0.18 9.53
CA ILE A 256 16.65 0.37 8.14
C ILE A 256 15.66 -0.27 7.17
N ALA A 257 15.27 -1.52 7.41
CA ALA A 257 14.33 -2.26 6.57
C ALA A 257 12.94 -1.59 6.51
N SER A 258 12.46 -1.07 7.63
CA SER A 258 11.20 -0.33 7.69
C SER A 258 11.29 1.04 7.04
N LYS A 259 12.41 1.77 7.25
CA LYS A 259 12.51 3.19 6.89
C LYS A 259 12.98 3.45 5.47
N PHE A 260 13.93 2.70 4.96
CA PHE A 260 14.60 3.08 3.71
C PHE A 260 14.09 2.33 2.47
N ARG A 261 13.23 1.34 2.62
CA ARG A 261 12.56 0.72 1.47
C ARG A 261 11.84 1.78 0.64
N ASN A 262 12.06 1.78 -0.67
CA ASN A 262 11.51 2.77 -1.61
C ASN A 262 11.78 4.23 -1.19
N ALA A 263 12.99 4.50 -0.68
CA ALA A 263 13.39 5.81 -0.15
C ALA A 263 12.45 6.34 0.96
N GLY A 264 11.86 5.46 1.78
CA GLY A 264 10.92 5.82 2.83
C GLY A 264 9.51 6.17 2.35
N GLN A 265 9.21 5.97 1.08
CA GLN A 265 7.91 6.26 0.45
C GLN A 265 6.94 5.09 0.62
N THR A 266 6.71 4.67 1.86
CA THR A 266 5.79 3.59 2.22
C THR A 266 4.84 4.01 3.33
N CYS A 267 3.57 3.62 3.22
CA CYS A 267 2.55 3.94 4.23
C CYS A 267 2.79 3.27 5.60
N VAL A 268 3.57 2.20 5.63
CA VAL A 268 3.98 1.50 6.86
C VAL A 268 5.36 1.92 7.36
N CYS A 269 5.98 2.92 6.73
CA CYS A 269 7.31 3.41 7.08
C CYS A 269 7.36 3.90 8.53
N ALA A 270 8.38 3.49 9.28
CA ALA A 270 8.62 4.02 10.61
C ALA A 270 8.98 5.51 10.53
N ASN A 271 8.06 6.37 10.96
CA ASN A 271 8.20 7.83 10.89
C ASN A 271 8.51 8.48 12.23
N ARG A 272 8.34 7.77 13.36
CA ARG A 272 8.58 8.25 14.71
C ARG A 272 9.37 7.19 15.48
N ILE A 273 10.66 7.42 15.70
CA ILE A 273 11.53 6.46 16.35
C ILE A 273 11.69 6.85 17.82
N TYR A 274 11.17 6.02 18.72
CA TYR A 274 11.26 6.19 20.17
C TYR A 274 12.29 5.23 20.73
N VAL A 275 13.37 5.75 21.34
CA VAL A 275 14.47 4.95 21.89
C VAL A 275 14.54 5.17 23.39
N HIS A 276 14.63 4.09 24.18
CA HIS A 276 14.84 4.21 25.62
C HIS A 276 16.15 4.96 25.92
N GLU A 277 16.10 5.93 26.84
CA GLU A 277 17.22 6.84 27.11
C GLU A 277 18.53 6.10 27.39
N SER A 278 18.49 5.00 28.14
CA SER A 278 19.67 4.23 28.54
C SER A 278 20.46 3.62 27.39
N ILE A 279 19.88 3.47 26.20
CA ILE A 279 20.53 2.85 25.03
C ILE A 279 20.63 3.78 23.82
N LYS A 280 20.16 5.03 23.95
CA LYS A 280 20.07 6.01 22.85
C LYS A 280 21.40 6.17 22.11
N ASP A 281 22.49 6.44 22.83
CA ASP A 281 23.78 6.72 22.21
C ASP A 281 24.34 5.52 21.45
N LYS A 282 24.17 4.31 22.01
CA LYS A 282 24.59 3.07 21.36
C LYS A 282 23.76 2.80 20.10
N PHE A 283 22.43 2.95 20.18
CA PHE A 283 21.53 2.77 19.03
C PHE A 283 21.84 3.79 17.93
N GLU A 284 21.94 5.09 18.27
CA GLU A 284 22.23 6.17 17.32
C GLU A 284 23.57 5.96 16.60
N SER A 285 24.62 5.59 17.34
CA SER A 285 25.95 5.33 16.77
C SER A 285 25.93 4.13 15.81
N SER A 286 25.27 3.03 16.19
CA SER A 286 25.15 1.84 15.35
C SER A 286 24.32 2.13 14.11
N LEU A 287 23.20 2.82 14.26
CA LEU A 287 22.33 3.21 13.15
C LEU A 287 23.05 4.12 12.15
N LYS A 288 23.80 5.13 12.65
CA LYS A 288 24.63 6.00 11.81
C LYS A 288 25.65 5.20 10.99
N SER A 289 26.31 4.22 11.62
CA SER A 289 27.31 3.37 10.94
C SER A 289 26.69 2.60 9.77
N GLU A 290 25.49 2.06 9.93
CA GLU A 290 24.79 1.30 8.88
C GLU A 290 24.20 2.21 7.81
N VAL A 291 23.58 3.34 8.19
CA VAL A 291 23.00 4.31 7.23
C VAL A 291 24.07 4.89 6.31
N ASN A 292 25.26 5.16 6.82
CA ASN A 292 26.38 5.68 6.01
C ASN A 292 26.89 4.69 4.94
N LYS A 293 26.50 3.41 4.98
CA LYS A 293 26.84 2.42 3.94
C LYS A 293 25.88 2.47 2.74
N LEU A 294 24.72 3.08 2.92
CA LEU A 294 23.67 3.12 1.89
C LEU A 294 24.09 4.06 0.76
N LYS A 295 23.98 3.58 -0.46
CA LYS A 295 24.34 4.33 -1.67
C LYS A 295 23.08 4.91 -2.33
N VAL A 296 23.03 6.22 -2.42
CA VAL A 296 22.01 6.96 -3.14
C VAL A 296 22.38 7.04 -4.62
N GLY A 297 21.43 6.84 -5.52
CA GLY A 297 21.70 6.94 -6.96
C GLY A 297 20.54 6.48 -7.83
N ASN A 298 20.77 6.44 -9.14
CA ASN A 298 19.80 5.94 -10.10
C ASN A 298 19.50 4.45 -9.84
N GLY A 299 18.22 4.10 -9.69
CA GLY A 299 17.76 2.75 -9.36
C GLY A 299 18.14 1.67 -10.37
N GLN A 300 18.49 2.04 -11.60
CA GLN A 300 18.99 1.12 -12.63
C GLN A 300 20.43 0.62 -12.37
N ASN A 301 21.18 1.28 -11.49
CA ASN A 301 22.51 0.83 -11.11
C ASN A 301 22.40 -0.24 -10.03
N GLU A 302 23.03 -1.40 -10.24
CA GLU A 302 22.98 -2.53 -9.30
C GLU A 302 23.49 -2.20 -7.89
N SER A 303 24.43 -1.24 -7.78
CA SER A 303 24.99 -0.81 -6.50
C SER A 303 24.13 0.19 -5.72
N THR A 304 23.02 0.66 -6.29
CA THR A 304 22.12 1.63 -5.65
C THR A 304 21.29 0.95 -4.57
N ASP A 305 21.28 1.56 -3.38
CA ASP A 305 20.44 1.14 -2.27
C ASP A 305 19.20 2.02 -2.12
N ILE A 306 19.33 3.32 -2.38
CA ILE A 306 18.27 4.33 -2.25
C ILE A 306 18.12 5.05 -3.59
N GLY A 307 16.95 4.97 -4.19
CA GLY A 307 16.58 5.74 -5.37
C GLY A 307 16.11 7.16 -5.05
N PRO A 308 15.71 7.95 -6.07
CA PRO A 308 15.09 9.26 -5.86
C PRO A 308 13.70 9.13 -5.22
N VAL A 309 13.17 10.25 -4.72
CA VAL A 309 11.74 10.37 -4.45
C VAL A 309 10.99 10.67 -5.75
N ILE A 310 9.68 10.40 -5.76
CA ILE A 310 8.90 10.31 -6.99
C ILE A 310 8.83 11.61 -7.80
N ASN A 311 8.74 12.76 -7.14
CA ASN A 311 8.55 14.06 -7.80
C ASN A 311 9.01 15.23 -6.92
N SER A 312 8.91 16.46 -7.48
CA SER A 312 9.28 17.69 -6.78
C SER A 312 8.49 17.94 -5.50
N ASP A 313 7.19 17.61 -5.47
CA ASP A 313 6.35 17.86 -4.30
C ASP A 313 6.79 17.02 -3.11
N GLY A 314 7.10 15.74 -3.34
CA GLY A 314 7.67 14.85 -2.34
C GLY A 314 9.04 15.34 -1.85
N PHE A 315 9.89 15.77 -2.77
CA PHE A 315 11.22 16.32 -2.48
C PHE A 315 11.15 17.58 -1.60
N GLU A 316 10.34 18.58 -1.96
CA GLU A 316 10.20 19.83 -1.20
C GLU A 316 9.54 19.59 0.17
N LYS A 317 8.58 18.67 0.26
CA LYS A 317 7.98 18.27 1.54
C LYS A 317 9.03 17.72 2.51
N ILE A 318 9.84 16.78 2.06
CA ILE A 318 10.88 16.15 2.89
C ILE A 318 11.88 17.20 3.37
N LYS A 319 12.33 18.06 2.45
CA LYS A 319 13.23 19.19 2.78
C LYS A 319 12.61 20.11 3.83
N SER A 320 11.34 20.50 3.65
CA SER A 320 10.61 21.32 4.63
C SER A 320 10.54 20.69 6.03
N HIS A 321 10.45 19.34 6.12
CA HIS A 321 10.45 18.64 7.40
C HIS A 321 11.84 18.65 8.07
N ILE A 322 12.91 18.50 7.29
CA ILE A 322 14.30 18.60 7.79
C ILE A 322 14.58 20.03 8.28
N ASP A 323 14.21 21.03 7.47
CA ASP A 323 14.42 22.45 7.80
C ASP A 323 13.63 22.88 9.06
N ASP A 324 12.37 22.44 9.18
CA ASP A 324 11.56 22.71 10.39
C ASP A 324 12.21 22.10 11.63
N ALA A 325 12.61 20.81 11.56
CA ALA A 325 13.20 20.12 12.69
C ALA A 325 14.52 20.76 13.12
N THR A 326 15.40 21.07 12.18
CA THR A 326 16.72 21.69 12.48
C THR A 326 16.57 23.10 13.01
N SER A 327 15.61 23.90 12.46
CA SER A 327 15.31 25.25 12.99
C SER A 327 14.79 25.24 14.41
N LYS A 328 14.17 24.14 14.85
CA LYS A 328 13.65 23.92 16.22
C LYS A 328 14.64 23.19 17.14
N GLY A 329 15.88 22.99 16.68
CA GLY A 329 16.98 22.46 17.48
C GLY A 329 17.28 20.99 17.33
N ALA A 330 16.66 20.27 16.39
CA ALA A 330 17.06 18.90 16.07
C ALA A 330 18.49 18.87 15.55
N ARG A 331 19.26 17.87 15.98
CA ARG A 331 20.65 17.68 15.59
C ARG A 331 20.71 16.67 14.42
N VAL A 332 21.31 17.09 13.31
CA VAL A 332 21.61 16.18 12.19
C VAL A 332 22.77 15.28 12.60
N VAL A 333 22.52 13.97 12.65
CA VAL A 333 23.51 12.94 12.99
C VAL A 333 24.28 12.49 11.74
N THR A 334 23.54 12.37 10.61
CA THR A 334 24.09 12.08 9.28
C THR A 334 23.07 12.46 8.22
N GLY A 335 23.49 12.67 6.97
CA GLY A 335 22.63 13.14 5.88
C GLY A 335 22.25 14.60 6.10
N GLY A 336 21.03 14.95 5.73
CA GLY A 336 20.48 16.30 5.82
C GLY A 336 20.52 17.05 4.48
N ASP A 337 21.35 16.61 3.55
CA ASP A 337 21.47 17.19 2.24
C ASP A 337 20.47 16.55 1.25
N SER A 338 20.07 17.35 0.29
CA SER A 338 19.25 16.92 -0.83
C SER A 338 19.77 17.60 -2.09
N TYR A 339 19.79 16.88 -3.21
CA TYR A 339 20.33 17.42 -4.44
C TYR A 339 19.45 17.04 -5.63
N LYS A 340 19.37 17.99 -6.58
CA LYS A 340 18.75 17.80 -7.89
C LYS A 340 19.87 17.76 -8.93
N ASP A 341 20.47 16.61 -9.11
CA ASP A 341 21.45 16.37 -10.18
C ASP A 341 20.79 15.51 -11.27
N GLY A 342 19.83 16.17 -11.98
CA GLY A 342 18.98 15.49 -12.95
C GLY A 342 17.90 14.59 -12.35
N GLY A 343 17.56 14.76 -11.04
CA GLY A 343 16.55 13.97 -10.34
C GLY A 343 16.31 14.43 -8.91
N TYR A 344 15.37 13.79 -8.22
CA TYR A 344 14.91 14.19 -6.86
C TYR A 344 15.56 13.32 -5.77
N PHE A 345 16.83 13.54 -5.46
CA PHE A 345 17.57 12.73 -4.50
C PHE A 345 17.61 13.36 -3.11
N VAL A 346 17.32 12.57 -2.07
CA VAL A 346 17.43 12.95 -0.67
C VAL A 346 18.36 11.96 0.03
N GLU A 347 19.36 12.46 0.74
CA GLU A 347 20.25 11.61 1.52
C GLU A 347 19.50 10.93 2.68
N PRO A 348 19.81 9.65 2.97
CA PRO A 348 19.36 9.00 4.20
C PRO A 348 19.75 9.83 5.41
N THR A 349 18.75 10.36 6.13
CA THR A 349 18.96 11.37 7.17
C THR A 349 18.54 10.84 8.52
N ILE A 350 19.38 11.07 9.54
CA ILE A 350 19.07 10.82 10.94
C ILE A 350 19.04 12.16 11.68
N LEU A 351 17.92 12.45 12.33
CA LEU A 351 17.72 13.60 13.21
C LEU A 351 17.60 13.11 14.64
N SER A 352 18.39 13.66 15.54
CA SER A 352 18.33 13.41 16.98
C SER A 352 17.83 14.64 17.73
N GLU A 353 17.47 14.47 19.00
CA GLU A 353 16.95 15.56 19.85
C GLU A 353 15.65 16.17 19.28
N VAL A 354 14.85 15.30 18.66
CA VAL A 354 13.56 15.67 18.08
C VAL A 354 12.52 15.85 19.19
N ILE A 355 11.67 16.89 19.07
CA ILE A 355 10.60 17.18 20.02
C ILE A 355 9.22 17.15 19.33
N ASP A 356 8.16 17.00 20.13
CA ASP A 356 6.81 16.71 19.65
C ASP A 356 6.20 17.80 18.75
N ASP A 357 6.66 19.07 18.81
CA ASP A 357 6.17 20.18 18.00
C ASP A 357 6.84 20.33 16.62
N MET A 358 7.80 19.46 16.30
CA MET A 358 8.41 19.40 14.97
C MET A 358 7.48 18.72 13.98
N LYS A 359 7.34 19.27 12.75
CA LYS A 359 6.43 18.74 11.71
C LYS A 359 6.60 17.23 11.49
N ILE A 360 7.84 16.76 11.50
CA ILE A 360 8.18 15.36 11.29
C ILE A 360 7.56 14.40 12.33
N MET A 361 7.08 14.91 13.49
CA MET A 361 6.46 14.10 14.54
C MET A 361 4.94 13.97 14.43
N PHE A 362 4.27 14.81 13.63
CA PHE A 362 2.81 14.76 13.46
C PHE A 362 2.34 14.72 12.01
N GLU A 363 3.22 15.02 11.04
CA GLU A 363 2.96 14.85 9.61
C GLU A 363 3.73 13.66 9.06
N GLU A 364 3.08 12.86 8.20
CA GLU A 364 3.74 11.77 7.47
C GLU A 364 4.79 12.35 6.52
N THR A 365 6.09 12.04 6.73
CA THR A 365 7.20 12.57 5.91
C THR A 365 7.22 11.96 4.52
N PHE A 366 7.02 10.65 4.41
CA PHE A 366 7.08 9.88 3.17
C PHE A 366 8.43 10.01 2.44
N GLY A 367 9.52 9.90 3.21
CA GLY A 367 10.89 10.08 2.73
C GLY A 367 11.94 9.46 3.66
N PRO A 368 13.23 9.46 3.27
CA PRO A 368 14.29 8.73 3.95
C PRO A 368 14.85 9.48 5.18
N VAL A 369 13.99 9.91 6.10
CA VAL A 369 14.38 10.68 7.29
C VAL A 369 13.93 9.96 8.57
N ILE A 370 14.86 9.71 9.46
CA ILE A 370 14.67 9.07 10.77
C ILE A 370 14.72 10.13 11.87
N PRO A 371 13.60 10.52 12.49
CA PRO A 371 13.59 11.31 13.70
C PRO A 371 13.71 10.41 14.93
N ILE A 372 14.67 10.69 15.82
CA ILE A 372 14.88 9.97 17.09
C ILE A 372 14.44 10.86 18.24
N GLN A 373 13.55 10.32 19.06
CA GLN A 373 13.13 10.89 20.33
C GLN A 373 13.35 9.86 21.46
N THR A 374 13.74 10.30 22.65
CA THR A 374 13.90 9.43 23.81
C THR A 374 12.63 9.29 24.63
N TYR A 375 12.56 8.22 25.41
CA TYR A 375 11.57 7.98 26.45
C TYR A 375 12.20 7.25 27.65
N ASN A 376 11.54 7.32 28.83
CA ASN A 376 12.06 6.77 30.06
C ASN A 376 11.21 5.66 30.67
N SER A 377 9.95 5.53 30.29
CA SER A 377 9.06 4.48 30.78
C SER A 377 8.23 3.88 29.63
N LEU A 378 7.85 2.62 29.78
CA LEU A 378 7.02 1.93 28.78
C LEU A 378 5.67 2.64 28.57
N GLU A 379 5.06 3.13 29.66
CA GLU A 379 3.82 3.90 29.63
C GLU A 379 3.96 5.17 28.78
N GLU A 380 5.09 5.91 28.94
CA GLU A 380 5.40 7.08 28.11
C GLU A 380 5.53 6.71 26.64
N ALA A 381 6.25 5.63 26.32
CA ALA A 381 6.41 5.16 24.94
C ALA A 381 5.08 4.80 24.28
N ILE A 382 4.22 4.04 24.98
CA ILE A 382 2.88 3.66 24.52
C ILE A 382 2.01 4.91 24.30
N LYS A 383 2.02 5.85 25.23
CA LYS A 383 1.27 7.11 25.11
C LYS A 383 1.71 7.91 23.89
N LYS A 384 3.01 8.17 23.73
CA LYS A 384 3.57 8.87 22.56
C LYS A 384 3.28 8.13 21.24
N ALA A 385 3.44 6.82 21.22
CA ALA A 385 3.16 6.01 20.05
C ALA A 385 1.70 6.14 19.59
N ASN A 386 0.74 6.15 20.51
CA ASN A 386 -0.69 6.23 20.23
C ASN A 386 -1.22 7.66 19.98
N ASP A 387 -0.42 8.68 20.28
CA ASP A 387 -0.79 10.10 20.10
C ASP A 387 -0.68 10.51 18.63
N THR A 388 -1.61 10.01 17.83
CA THR A 388 -1.73 10.28 16.40
C THR A 388 -3.13 9.86 15.91
N PRO A 389 -3.69 10.54 14.89
CA PRO A 389 -4.92 10.09 14.24
C PRO A 389 -4.73 8.80 13.42
N PHE A 390 -3.50 8.41 13.13
CA PHE A 390 -3.18 7.24 12.32
C PHE A 390 -3.12 5.94 13.15
N GLY A 391 -3.28 4.79 12.47
CA GLY A 391 -3.22 3.48 13.09
C GLY A 391 -2.94 2.36 12.09
N LEU A 392 -2.02 2.57 11.11
CA LEU A 392 -1.71 1.57 10.09
C LEU A 392 -0.70 0.55 10.61
N ALA A 393 0.53 0.97 10.90
CA ALA A 393 1.59 0.10 11.37
C ALA A 393 2.30 0.66 12.61
N ALA A 394 2.84 -0.25 13.44
CA ALA A 394 3.73 0.04 14.54
C ALA A 394 4.82 -1.03 14.64
N TYR A 395 5.96 -0.66 15.22
CA TYR A 395 7.10 -1.57 15.40
C TYR A 395 7.63 -1.45 16.80
N PHE A 396 8.15 -2.56 17.33
CA PHE A 396 8.92 -2.50 18.58
C PHE A 396 9.97 -3.60 18.67
N PHE A 397 11.02 -3.31 19.41
CA PHE A 397 12.14 -4.22 19.67
C PHE A 397 12.34 -4.37 21.16
N THR A 398 12.21 -5.59 21.66
CA THR A 398 12.41 -6.01 23.06
C THR A 398 12.71 -7.51 23.11
N GLU A 399 13.59 -7.92 23.99
CA GLU A 399 13.84 -9.36 24.29
C GLU A 399 12.97 -9.87 25.45
N ASN A 400 12.25 -8.98 26.14
CA ASN A 400 11.33 -9.36 27.23
C ASN A 400 9.94 -9.67 26.70
N TYR A 401 9.50 -10.91 26.88
CA TYR A 401 8.19 -11.36 26.40
C TYR A 401 7.01 -10.60 27.03
N ALA A 402 7.08 -10.32 28.36
CA ALA A 402 5.99 -9.60 29.05
C ALA A 402 5.85 -8.17 28.51
N THR A 403 6.98 -7.45 28.32
CA THR A 403 7.02 -6.13 27.68
C THR A 403 6.48 -6.19 26.25
N GLY A 404 6.83 -7.23 25.50
CA GLY A 404 6.32 -7.42 24.13
C GLY A 404 4.82 -7.61 24.07
N ILE A 405 4.23 -8.39 24.99
CA ILE A 405 2.78 -8.57 25.10
C ILE A 405 2.11 -7.25 25.49
N GLU A 406 2.65 -6.52 26.47
CA GLU A 406 2.12 -5.23 26.90
C GLU A 406 2.12 -4.21 25.74
N LEU A 407 3.19 -4.12 24.96
CA LEU A 407 3.26 -3.30 23.75
C LEU A 407 2.23 -3.73 22.71
N TYR A 408 2.15 -5.03 22.40
CA TYR A 408 1.21 -5.56 21.43
C TYR A 408 -0.26 -5.25 21.77
N GLU A 409 -0.64 -5.42 23.03
CA GLU A 409 -2.02 -5.21 23.48
C GLU A 409 -2.41 -3.73 23.57
N ASN A 410 -1.43 -2.83 23.80
CA ASN A 410 -1.70 -1.41 24.03
C ASN A 410 -1.41 -0.49 22.84
N LEU A 411 -0.77 -0.98 21.78
CA LEU A 411 -0.55 -0.22 20.55
C LEU A 411 -1.77 -0.33 19.62
N ASN A 412 -2.38 0.82 19.27
CA ASN A 412 -3.61 0.91 18.47
C ASN A 412 -3.32 0.94 16.97
N TYR A 413 -2.80 -0.16 16.42
CA TYR A 413 -2.38 -0.28 15.02
C TYR A 413 -2.84 -1.60 14.42
N GLY A 414 -3.14 -1.58 13.11
CA GLY A 414 -3.62 -2.77 12.39
C GLY A 414 -2.52 -3.79 12.08
N VAL A 415 -1.27 -3.34 11.95
CA VAL A 415 -0.10 -4.19 11.66
C VAL A 415 0.99 -3.87 12.68
N ILE A 416 1.48 -4.89 13.38
CA ILE A 416 2.52 -4.71 14.40
C ILE A 416 3.71 -5.62 14.08
N GLY A 417 4.91 -5.03 13.98
CA GLY A 417 6.18 -5.72 13.88
C GLY A 417 6.83 -5.86 15.26
N TRP A 418 6.90 -7.07 15.82
CA TRP A 418 7.62 -7.39 17.03
C TRP A 418 8.97 -8.00 16.67
N ASN A 419 10.07 -7.30 16.95
CA ASN A 419 11.42 -7.62 16.50
C ASN A 419 11.52 -7.83 14.96
N ASP A 420 10.60 -7.20 14.21
CA ASP A 420 10.45 -7.33 12.77
C ASP A 420 10.18 -5.96 12.13
N GLY A 421 11.04 -5.55 11.19
CA GLY A 421 10.90 -4.29 10.44
C GLY A 421 10.08 -4.41 9.15
N GLY A 422 9.59 -5.60 8.78
CA GLY A 422 8.90 -5.87 7.53
C GLY A 422 7.72 -6.85 7.63
N PRO A 423 6.70 -6.59 8.47
CA PRO A 423 5.66 -7.57 8.83
C PRO A 423 4.58 -7.79 7.75
N SER A 424 4.83 -7.42 6.50
CA SER A 424 3.80 -7.54 5.43
C SER A 424 4.00 -8.79 4.58
N ALA A 425 2.94 -9.60 4.41
CA ALA A 425 2.91 -10.74 3.49
C ALA A 425 1.49 -10.93 2.92
N ALA A 426 1.37 -11.60 1.76
CA ALA A 426 0.08 -11.74 1.09
C ALA A 426 -0.96 -12.56 1.87
N HIS A 427 -0.50 -13.50 2.71
CA HIS A 427 -1.34 -14.42 3.48
C HIS A 427 -1.77 -13.89 4.86
N ILE A 428 -1.35 -12.67 5.23
CA ILE A 428 -1.76 -12.02 6.47
C ILE A 428 -2.63 -10.79 6.17
N PRO A 429 -3.62 -10.48 7.03
CA PRO A 429 -4.46 -9.31 6.83
C PRO A 429 -3.64 -8.02 7.01
N PHE A 430 -3.79 -7.12 6.06
CA PHE A 430 -3.16 -5.80 6.05
C PHE A 430 -4.24 -4.72 6.07
N GLY A 431 -4.09 -3.72 6.91
CA GLY A 431 -4.99 -2.57 6.95
C GLY A 431 -4.92 -1.81 8.26
N GLY A 432 -5.37 -0.57 8.21
CA GLY A 432 -5.30 0.37 9.32
C GLY A 432 -6.50 0.37 10.26
N MET A 433 -6.32 1.12 11.34
CA MET A 433 -7.34 1.57 12.28
C MET A 433 -7.41 3.10 12.25
N LYS A 434 -8.38 3.70 12.91
CA LYS A 434 -8.55 5.15 13.00
C LYS A 434 -8.58 5.83 11.61
N GLU A 435 -7.84 6.91 11.40
CA GLU A 435 -7.80 7.62 10.11
C GLU A 435 -6.86 6.98 9.05
N SER A 436 -6.26 5.84 9.36
CA SER A 436 -5.57 5.03 8.37
C SER A 436 -6.49 4.15 7.52
N GLY A 437 -7.80 4.23 7.74
CA GLY A 437 -8.79 3.59 6.90
C GLY A 437 -9.52 2.41 7.54
N PHE A 438 -10.22 1.65 6.73
CA PHE A 438 -10.99 0.47 7.15
C PHE A 438 -11.10 -0.56 6.03
N GLY A 439 -11.35 -1.80 6.44
CA GLY A 439 -11.22 -2.99 5.61
C GLY A 439 -9.88 -3.67 5.83
N ARG A 440 -9.67 -4.77 5.13
CA ARG A 440 -8.39 -5.49 5.12
C ARG A 440 -8.08 -5.95 3.71
N GLU A 441 -6.81 -5.95 3.37
CA GLU A 441 -6.25 -6.51 2.14
C GLU A 441 -5.31 -7.66 2.51
N GLY A 442 -5.16 -8.67 1.65
CA GLY A 442 -4.42 -9.88 2.03
C GLY A 442 -5.14 -10.73 3.07
N GLY A 443 -4.52 -11.84 3.45
CA GLY A 443 -5.17 -12.82 4.32
C GLY A 443 -6.48 -13.37 3.73
N SER A 444 -7.19 -14.18 4.51
CA SER A 444 -8.54 -14.61 4.16
C SER A 444 -9.57 -13.48 4.20
N GLU A 445 -9.26 -12.43 4.97
CA GLU A 445 -10.11 -11.24 5.13
C GLU A 445 -10.16 -10.40 3.84
N GLY A 446 -9.11 -10.45 3.03
CA GLY A 446 -8.98 -9.61 1.83
C GLY A 446 -10.01 -9.89 0.73
N ILE A 447 -10.61 -11.08 0.67
CA ILE A 447 -11.66 -11.40 -0.30
C ILE A 447 -13.07 -10.99 0.17
N GLU A 448 -13.29 -10.91 1.49
CA GLU A 448 -14.60 -10.63 2.10
C GLU A 448 -15.25 -9.34 1.59
N PRO A 449 -14.54 -8.21 1.40
CA PRO A 449 -15.15 -6.97 0.90
C PRO A 449 -15.66 -7.05 -0.54
N TYR A 450 -15.31 -8.09 -1.29
CA TYR A 450 -15.75 -8.33 -2.68
C TYR A 450 -16.93 -9.29 -2.79
N LEU A 451 -17.44 -9.76 -1.64
CA LEU A 451 -18.51 -10.74 -1.55
C LEU A 451 -19.73 -10.17 -0.83
N GLU A 452 -20.92 -10.63 -1.27
CA GLU A 452 -22.19 -10.46 -0.60
C GLU A 452 -22.68 -11.78 -0.01
N THR A 453 -23.37 -11.69 1.11
CA THR A 453 -24.03 -12.83 1.72
C THR A 453 -25.48 -12.91 1.25
N LYS A 454 -25.89 -14.03 0.61
CA LYS A 454 -27.26 -14.33 0.22
C LYS A 454 -27.81 -15.48 1.05
N VAL A 455 -29.06 -15.32 1.49
CA VAL A 455 -29.77 -16.35 2.24
C VAL A 455 -30.98 -16.84 1.41
N ALA A 456 -31.09 -18.17 1.29
CA ALA A 456 -32.31 -18.81 0.78
C ALA A 456 -33.01 -19.52 1.95
N SER A 457 -34.29 -19.19 2.19
CA SER A 457 -35.18 -19.91 3.08
C SER A 457 -36.17 -20.69 2.22
N ILE A 458 -36.06 -22.01 2.21
CA ILE A 458 -36.84 -22.90 1.35
C ILE A 458 -37.83 -23.63 2.24
N LEU A 459 -39.11 -23.55 1.93
CA LEU A 459 -40.17 -24.36 2.54
C LEU A 459 -40.47 -25.53 1.59
N LEU A 460 -40.36 -26.77 2.09
CA LEU A 460 -40.59 -28.01 1.35
C LEU A 460 -42.03 -28.50 1.47
#